data_c44585649708e3c43e16faee5a446926
#
_entry.id   c44585649708e3c43e16faee5a446926
#
_cell.length_a   1.000
_cell.length_b   1.000
_cell.length_c   1.000
_cell.angle_alpha   90.00
_cell.angle_beta   90.00
_cell.angle_gamma   90.00
#
_symmetry.space_group_name_H-M   'P 1'
#
loop_
_entity.id
_entity.type
_entity.pdbx_description
1 polymer ?
#
loop_
_entity_poly.entity_id
_entity_poly.type
_entity_poly.pdbx_seq_one_letter_code
_entity_poly.pdbx_strand_id
1 'polypeptide(L)'
;MSKVGFWITSLLIALALASSMLFVVDQRQFGVVYALGQIKEVITEPGLNFKMPPPFQNVRYIDKRLLTLDSTDTESMLTAEKQRVVIDWYVRWRISDPSAYIRNVGPDEAAGAIQLNRVVRNSFQEEVNRRTVRELLSTQREWLMADVKREVLESVRGGAKPWGIDIVDVRITRVDYVEAITASVYGRMEAERQRVANELRSTGAAEAEKIRADADKQRDVIVANAYRDAQKVKGEGDAQAARVYAEAFGRDPSFAQFYRSLDAYKSSFNKKSDVMVVDPSSSEFFKNLVSPTGAGRSGK
;
A
#
# COMPACT_ATOMS: atom_id res chain seq x y z
N MET A 1 -5.98 10.21 -92.83
CA MET A 1 -6.70 9.87 -91.56
C MET A 1 -8.17 10.16 -91.79
N SER A 2 -9.04 9.15 -91.66
CA SER A 2 -10.47 9.31 -91.88
C SER A 2 -11.09 10.32 -90.89
N LYS A 3 -11.97 11.22 -91.29
CA LYS A 3 -12.66 12.17 -90.42
C LYS A 3 -13.34 11.46 -89.19
N VAL A 4 -13.71 10.23 -89.39
CA VAL A 4 -14.29 9.40 -88.34
C VAL A 4 -13.25 9.06 -87.21
N GLY A 5 -11.97 8.74 -87.60
CA GLY A 5 -10.93 8.50 -86.63
C GLY A 5 -10.60 9.72 -85.75
N PHE A 6 -10.60 10.91 -86.34
CA PHE A 6 -10.43 12.16 -85.53
C PHE A 6 -11.54 12.38 -84.55
N TRP A 7 -12.81 12.14 -84.94
CA TRP A 7 -13.94 12.25 -83.93
C TRP A 7 -13.90 11.21 -82.82
N ILE A 8 -13.48 10.01 -83.15
CA ILE A 8 -13.33 8.95 -82.11
C ILE A 8 -12.21 9.32 -81.11
N THR A 9 -11.06 9.77 -81.61
CA THR A 9 -9.96 10.20 -80.72
C THR A 9 -10.31 11.42 -79.87
N SER A 10 -11.01 12.41 -80.48
CA SER A 10 -11.49 13.58 -79.75
C SER A 10 -12.51 13.23 -78.67
N LEU A 11 -13.44 12.28 -78.94
CA LEU A 11 -14.42 11.77 -77.95
C LEU A 11 -13.72 11.02 -76.79
N LEU A 12 -12.71 10.21 -77.12
CA LEU A 12 -11.94 9.48 -76.09
C LEU A 12 -11.16 10.45 -75.19
N ILE A 13 -10.55 11.49 -75.77
CA ILE A 13 -9.86 12.52 -74.99
C ILE A 13 -10.85 13.30 -74.12
N ALA A 14 -12.01 13.67 -74.60
CA ALA A 14 -13.03 14.35 -73.85
C ALA A 14 -13.58 13.46 -72.69
N LEU A 15 -13.78 12.19 -72.95
CA LEU A 15 -14.20 11.20 -71.89
C LEU A 15 -13.13 11.01 -70.83
N ALA A 16 -11.85 10.93 -71.23
CA ALA A 16 -10.71 10.84 -70.32
C ALA A 16 -10.58 12.10 -69.44
N LEU A 17 -10.76 13.27 -70.00
CA LEU A 17 -10.76 14.55 -69.29
C LEU A 17 -11.94 14.61 -68.31
N ALA A 18 -13.15 14.24 -68.76
CA ALA A 18 -14.34 14.20 -67.87
C ALA A 18 -14.16 13.21 -66.73
N SER A 19 -13.61 12.03 -66.99
CA SER A 19 -13.28 11.05 -65.94
C SER A 19 -12.24 11.58 -64.94
N SER A 20 -11.27 12.36 -65.42
CA SER A 20 -10.23 12.97 -64.55
C SER A 20 -10.75 14.11 -63.66
N MET A 21 -11.94 14.67 -64.00
CA MET A 21 -12.59 15.72 -63.18
C MET A 21 -13.41 15.16 -62.00
N LEU A 22 -13.73 13.88 -62.03
CA LEU A 22 -14.53 13.23 -61.00
C LEU A 22 -13.65 12.58 -59.95
N PHE A 23 -13.97 12.75 -58.68
CA PHE A 23 -13.36 12.01 -57.58
C PHE A 23 -14.36 11.70 -56.47
N VAL A 24 -14.12 10.64 -55.73
CA VAL A 24 -15.02 10.19 -54.65
C VAL A 24 -14.30 10.41 -53.33
N VAL A 25 -15.02 10.99 -52.37
CA VAL A 25 -14.58 11.12 -50.96
C VAL A 25 -15.26 10.06 -50.12
N ASP A 26 -14.48 9.22 -49.46
CA ASP A 26 -14.96 8.20 -48.54
C ASP A 26 -15.43 8.83 -47.23
N GLN A 27 -16.37 8.17 -46.51
CA GLN A 27 -16.81 8.58 -45.17
C GLN A 27 -15.69 8.62 -44.12
N ARG A 28 -14.59 7.90 -44.38
CA ARG A 28 -13.43 7.76 -43.48
C ARG A 28 -12.37 8.85 -43.73
N GLN A 29 -12.54 9.67 -44.75
CA GLN A 29 -11.52 10.62 -45.20
C GLN A 29 -12.13 11.99 -45.49
N PHE A 30 -11.32 13.01 -45.29
CA PHE A 30 -11.59 14.35 -45.82
C PHE A 30 -10.92 14.50 -47.20
N GLY A 31 -11.62 15.09 -48.15
CA GLY A 31 -11.04 15.46 -49.47
C GLY A 31 -10.58 16.90 -49.43
N VAL A 32 -9.27 17.13 -49.60
CA VAL A 32 -8.70 18.48 -49.67
C VAL A 32 -8.26 18.77 -51.09
N VAL A 33 -8.91 19.75 -51.68
CA VAL A 33 -8.61 20.19 -53.07
C VAL A 33 -7.59 21.31 -53.01
N TYR A 34 -6.45 21.06 -53.63
CA TYR A 34 -5.38 22.04 -53.81
C TYR A 34 -5.43 22.64 -55.22
N ALA A 35 -5.30 23.97 -55.34
CA ALA A 35 -5.11 24.67 -56.57
C ALA A 35 -3.81 25.46 -56.49
N LEU A 36 -2.85 25.18 -57.37
CA LEU A 36 -1.57 25.89 -57.44
C LEU A 36 -0.82 25.95 -56.09
N GLY A 37 -0.91 24.88 -55.31
CA GLY A 37 -0.26 24.77 -53.97
C GLY A 37 -1.04 25.37 -52.81
N GLN A 38 -2.19 26.01 -53.05
CA GLN A 38 -3.04 26.55 -51.99
C GLN A 38 -4.28 25.68 -51.79
N ILE A 39 -4.78 25.63 -50.54
CA ILE A 39 -6.05 24.95 -50.20
C ILE A 39 -7.18 25.79 -50.81
N LYS A 40 -7.89 25.22 -51.78
CA LYS A 40 -9.06 25.85 -52.40
C LYS A 40 -10.33 25.49 -51.61
N GLU A 41 -10.50 24.22 -51.36
CA GLU A 41 -11.73 23.72 -50.74
C GLU A 41 -11.44 22.45 -49.89
N VAL A 42 -12.18 22.28 -48.79
CA VAL A 42 -12.12 21.09 -47.97
C VAL A 42 -13.51 20.44 -47.96
N ILE A 43 -13.59 19.24 -48.47
CA ILE A 43 -14.80 18.47 -48.60
C ILE A 43 -14.89 17.51 -47.41
N THR A 44 -15.86 17.75 -46.56
CA THR A 44 -16.11 16.96 -45.33
C THR A 44 -17.22 15.91 -45.51
N GLU A 45 -18.07 16.10 -46.54
CA GLU A 45 -19.17 15.20 -46.85
C GLU A 45 -18.75 14.12 -47.83
N PRO A 46 -19.06 12.85 -47.58
CA PRO A 46 -18.76 11.77 -48.50
C PRO A 46 -19.64 11.87 -49.75
N GLY A 47 -19.04 11.55 -50.88
CA GLY A 47 -19.79 11.56 -52.13
C GLY A 47 -18.90 11.80 -53.35
N LEU A 48 -19.60 11.95 -54.49
CA LEU A 48 -18.98 12.28 -55.75
C LEU A 48 -18.81 13.80 -55.87
N ASN A 49 -17.57 14.23 -56.12
CA ASN A 49 -17.21 15.65 -56.23
C ASN A 49 -16.48 15.93 -57.53
N PHE A 50 -16.46 17.21 -57.94
CA PHE A 50 -15.83 17.69 -59.15
C PHE A 50 -14.57 18.49 -58.83
N LYS A 51 -13.52 18.27 -59.62
CA LYS A 51 -12.29 19.08 -59.61
C LYS A 51 -11.87 19.45 -61.02
N MET A 52 -11.07 20.47 -61.16
CA MET A 52 -10.41 20.73 -62.44
C MET A 52 -9.36 19.66 -62.75
N PRO A 53 -9.17 19.33 -64.02
CA PRO A 53 -8.18 18.31 -64.38
C PRO A 53 -6.77 18.71 -63.95
N PRO A 54 -5.89 17.73 -63.63
CA PRO A 54 -4.48 18.02 -63.43
C PRO A 54 -3.87 18.73 -64.68
N PRO A 55 -2.97 19.70 -64.50
CA PRO A 55 -2.22 20.08 -63.30
C PRO A 55 -2.88 21.15 -62.40
N PHE A 56 -4.06 21.67 -62.75
CA PHE A 56 -4.67 22.81 -62.06
C PHE A 56 -5.14 22.52 -60.65
N GLN A 57 -5.71 21.34 -60.42
CA GLN A 57 -6.18 20.92 -59.11
C GLN A 57 -5.77 19.48 -58.79
N ASN A 58 -5.28 19.30 -57.56
CA ASN A 58 -4.97 17.98 -56.98
C ASN A 58 -5.77 17.78 -55.73
N VAL A 59 -6.16 16.51 -55.44
CA VAL A 59 -6.86 16.15 -54.22
C VAL A 59 -5.92 15.33 -53.35
N ARG A 60 -5.86 15.67 -52.06
CA ARG A 60 -5.26 14.83 -51.01
C ARG A 60 -6.34 14.38 -50.07
N TYR A 61 -6.23 13.14 -49.63
CA TYR A 61 -7.12 12.56 -48.65
C TYR A 61 -6.45 12.57 -47.29
N ILE A 62 -7.19 12.97 -46.25
CA ILE A 62 -6.75 13.00 -44.85
C ILE A 62 -7.67 12.10 -44.08
N ASP A 63 -7.13 11.22 -43.24
CA ASP A 63 -7.92 10.27 -42.42
C ASP A 63 -8.73 11.02 -41.36
N LYS A 64 -10.04 10.67 -41.25
CA LYS A 64 -10.98 11.18 -40.25
C LYS A 64 -11.07 10.28 -39.03
N ARG A 65 -10.55 9.06 -39.14
CA ARG A 65 -10.60 8.05 -38.07
C ARG A 65 -9.74 8.46 -36.87
N LEU A 66 -9.93 7.75 -35.78
CA LEU A 66 -9.06 7.82 -34.63
C LEU A 66 -7.69 7.23 -34.99
N LEU A 67 -6.68 8.06 -34.89
CA LEU A 67 -5.28 7.70 -35.03
C LEU A 67 -4.70 7.42 -33.64
N THR A 68 -3.79 6.47 -33.57
CA THR A 68 -3.05 6.17 -32.35
C THR A 68 -1.59 6.56 -32.54
N LEU A 69 -1.07 7.28 -31.58
CA LEU A 69 0.35 7.61 -31.48
C LEU A 69 0.90 6.92 -30.25
N ASP A 70 1.79 5.96 -30.47
CA ASP A 70 2.49 5.25 -29.40
C ASP A 70 3.85 5.91 -29.11
N SER A 71 4.28 5.88 -27.85
CA SER A 71 5.64 6.29 -27.52
C SER A 71 6.63 5.28 -28.10
N THR A 72 7.43 5.75 -29.05
CA THR A 72 8.41 4.90 -29.77
C THR A 72 9.76 4.88 -29.05
N ASP A 73 10.02 5.85 -28.21
CA ASP A 73 11.32 6.07 -27.60
C ASP A 73 11.30 5.65 -26.12
N THR A 74 12.19 4.74 -25.78
CA THR A 74 12.49 4.31 -24.40
C THR A 74 13.24 5.42 -23.63
N GLU A 75 12.81 6.66 -23.77
CA GLU A 75 13.46 7.76 -23.07
C GLU A 75 13.10 7.76 -21.59
N SER A 76 14.12 7.90 -20.75
CA SER A 76 13.93 8.00 -19.32
C SER A 76 13.55 9.42 -18.92
N MET A 77 12.51 9.54 -18.09
CA MET A 77 12.06 10.79 -17.47
C MET A 77 12.53 10.88 -16.02
N LEU A 78 12.78 12.09 -15.53
CA LEU A 78 13.21 12.31 -14.15
C LEU A 78 12.01 12.66 -13.29
N THR A 79 11.87 12.00 -12.13
CA THR A 79 10.82 12.30 -11.14
C THR A 79 11.25 13.38 -10.16
N ALA A 80 10.31 13.89 -9.33
CA ALA A 80 10.59 14.82 -8.23
C ALA A 80 11.68 14.29 -7.26
N GLU A 81 11.76 12.97 -7.08
CA GLU A 81 12.75 12.28 -6.25
C GLU A 81 14.11 12.09 -6.96
N LYS A 82 14.30 12.69 -8.14
CA LYS A 82 15.49 12.53 -9.00
C LYS A 82 15.76 11.08 -9.42
N GLN A 83 14.70 10.28 -9.49
CA GLN A 83 14.78 8.91 -10.00
C GLN A 83 14.41 8.89 -11.47
N ARG A 84 15.12 8.10 -12.27
CA ARG A 84 14.83 7.93 -13.69
C ARG A 84 13.84 6.79 -13.87
N VAL A 85 12.74 7.09 -14.55
CA VAL A 85 11.69 6.14 -14.92
C VAL A 85 11.47 6.16 -16.43
N VAL A 86 11.14 5.02 -16.98
CA VAL A 86 10.69 4.87 -18.37
C VAL A 86 9.18 4.79 -18.33
N ILE A 87 8.52 5.64 -19.14
CA ILE A 87 7.07 5.68 -19.20
C ILE A 87 6.67 5.46 -20.66
N ASP A 88 5.97 4.35 -20.89
CA ASP A 88 5.33 4.08 -22.18
C ASP A 88 3.90 4.61 -22.13
N TRP A 89 3.55 5.36 -23.16
CA TRP A 89 2.24 5.99 -23.26
C TRP A 89 1.71 5.89 -24.69
N TYR A 90 0.40 6.04 -24.83
CA TYR A 90 -0.22 6.23 -26.13
C TYR A 90 -1.24 7.36 -26.07
N VAL A 91 -1.45 7.99 -27.22
CA VAL A 91 -2.44 9.05 -27.42
C VAL A 91 -3.35 8.67 -28.56
N ARG A 92 -4.64 8.77 -28.32
CA ARG A 92 -5.67 8.67 -29.37
C ARG A 92 -6.12 10.06 -29.77
N TRP A 93 -5.96 10.36 -31.02
CA TRP A 93 -6.26 11.68 -31.59
C TRP A 93 -6.97 11.54 -32.91
N ARG A 94 -7.59 12.60 -33.37
CA ARG A 94 -8.21 12.68 -34.69
C ARG A 94 -8.09 14.10 -35.23
N ILE A 95 -8.16 14.23 -36.55
CA ILE A 95 -8.22 15.52 -37.22
C ILE A 95 -9.68 15.97 -37.22
N SER A 96 -9.95 17.11 -36.55
CA SER A 96 -11.28 17.71 -36.46
C SER A 96 -11.50 18.81 -37.49
N ASP A 97 -10.46 19.62 -37.76
CA ASP A 97 -10.46 20.66 -38.79
C ASP A 97 -9.27 20.46 -39.72
N PRO A 98 -9.48 19.83 -40.89
CA PRO A 98 -8.42 19.59 -41.84
C PRO A 98 -7.84 20.88 -42.43
N SER A 99 -8.59 21.99 -42.49
CA SER A 99 -8.08 23.26 -42.96
C SER A 99 -7.05 23.87 -42.03
N ALA A 100 -7.34 23.88 -40.72
CA ALA A 100 -6.39 24.34 -39.70
C ALA A 100 -5.18 23.41 -39.62
N TYR A 101 -5.42 22.09 -39.70
CA TYR A 101 -4.36 21.08 -39.65
C TYR A 101 -3.31 21.29 -40.76
N ILE A 102 -3.76 21.37 -41.99
CA ILE A 102 -2.84 21.53 -43.15
C ILE A 102 -2.07 22.84 -43.06
N ARG A 103 -2.71 23.95 -42.68
CA ARG A 103 -2.05 25.26 -42.58
C ARG A 103 -1.00 25.35 -41.51
N ASN A 104 -1.24 24.68 -40.37
CA ASN A 104 -0.44 24.86 -39.16
C ASN A 104 0.49 23.69 -38.85
N VAL A 105 0.15 22.50 -39.31
CA VAL A 105 0.91 21.25 -39.04
C VAL A 105 1.52 20.72 -40.35
N GLY A 106 0.72 20.66 -41.42
CA GLY A 106 1.14 20.15 -42.72
C GLY A 106 0.14 19.19 -43.33
N PRO A 107 0.34 18.82 -44.59
CA PRO A 107 -0.59 17.95 -45.32
C PRO A 107 -0.39 16.46 -45.02
N ASP A 108 0.61 16.11 -44.23
CA ASP A 108 0.98 14.71 -43.91
C ASP A 108 0.65 14.35 -42.45
N GLU A 109 -0.01 13.21 -42.25
CA GLU A 109 -0.35 12.70 -40.93
C GLU A 109 0.91 12.37 -40.10
N ALA A 110 1.97 11.90 -40.77
CA ALA A 110 3.24 11.60 -40.11
C ALA A 110 3.89 12.83 -39.48
N ALA A 111 3.82 13.98 -40.18
CA ALA A 111 4.32 15.25 -39.67
C ALA A 111 3.55 15.68 -38.41
N GLY A 112 2.23 15.50 -38.39
CA GLY A 112 1.39 15.75 -37.23
C GLY A 112 1.72 14.85 -36.07
N ALA A 113 1.90 13.57 -36.31
CA ALA A 113 2.29 12.59 -35.30
C ALA A 113 3.64 12.96 -34.64
N ILE A 114 4.65 13.38 -35.44
CA ILE A 114 5.96 13.80 -34.91
C ILE A 114 5.84 15.04 -34.01
N GLN A 115 5.07 16.03 -34.45
CA GLN A 115 4.87 17.25 -33.65
C GLN A 115 4.08 16.97 -32.38
N LEU A 116 3.02 16.16 -32.48
CA LEU A 116 2.20 15.75 -31.33
C LEU A 116 3.03 14.95 -30.33
N ASN A 117 3.87 14.00 -30.78
CA ASN A 117 4.79 13.27 -29.93
C ASN A 117 5.66 14.21 -29.08
N ARG A 118 6.22 15.24 -29.70
CA ARG A 118 7.04 16.24 -29.00
C ARG A 118 6.27 16.97 -27.91
N VAL A 119 5.06 17.43 -28.21
CA VAL A 119 4.21 18.13 -27.24
C VAL A 119 3.82 17.22 -26.09
N VAL A 120 3.31 16.03 -26.40
CA VAL A 120 2.90 15.05 -25.39
C VAL A 120 4.06 14.63 -24.50
N ARG A 121 5.23 14.39 -25.09
CA ARG A 121 6.44 14.05 -24.32
C ARG A 121 6.86 15.17 -23.37
N ASN A 122 6.82 16.41 -23.82
CA ASN A 122 7.15 17.56 -22.98
C ASN A 122 6.16 17.70 -21.81
N SER A 123 4.86 17.55 -22.06
CA SER A 123 3.85 17.58 -20.99
C SER A 123 4.01 16.43 -20.00
N PHE A 124 4.32 15.20 -20.48
CA PHE A 124 4.66 14.11 -19.58
C PHE A 124 5.90 14.40 -18.76
N GLN A 125 6.97 14.92 -19.37
CA GLN A 125 8.21 15.28 -18.69
C GLN A 125 7.95 16.31 -17.57
N GLU A 126 7.13 17.34 -17.84
CA GLU A 126 6.81 18.39 -16.87
C GLU A 126 6.00 17.84 -15.70
N GLU A 127 4.97 17.08 -15.97
CA GLU A 127 4.11 16.49 -14.94
C GLU A 127 4.83 15.41 -14.12
N VAL A 128 5.67 14.61 -14.75
CA VAL A 128 6.47 13.57 -14.04
C VAL A 128 7.53 14.21 -13.14
N ASN A 129 8.15 15.32 -13.56
CA ASN A 129 9.12 16.05 -12.74
C ASN A 129 8.52 16.59 -11.42
N ARG A 130 7.22 16.80 -11.38
CA ARG A 130 6.49 17.30 -10.20
C ARG A 130 6.02 16.20 -9.25
N ARG A 131 6.07 14.94 -9.68
CA ARG A 131 5.47 13.80 -8.96
C ARG A 131 6.50 12.78 -8.51
N THR A 132 6.15 12.05 -7.44
CA THR A 132 6.95 10.93 -6.93
C THR A 132 6.66 9.64 -7.70
N VAL A 133 7.59 8.68 -7.69
CA VAL A 133 7.37 7.37 -8.33
C VAL A 133 6.18 6.64 -7.73
N ARG A 134 5.94 6.80 -6.42
CA ARG A 134 4.80 6.20 -5.74
C ARG A 134 3.47 6.71 -6.29
N GLU A 135 3.37 8.00 -6.58
CA GLU A 135 2.17 8.61 -7.17
C GLU A 135 1.94 8.10 -8.59
N LEU A 136 3.01 7.93 -9.37
CA LEU A 136 2.95 7.38 -10.73
C LEU A 136 2.46 5.93 -10.78
N LEU A 137 2.78 5.12 -9.74
CA LEU A 137 2.38 3.72 -9.64
C LEU A 137 1.05 3.49 -8.92
N SER A 138 0.52 4.52 -8.24
CA SER A 138 -0.72 4.44 -7.45
C SER A 138 -1.96 4.79 -8.28
N THR A 139 -3.13 4.79 -7.63
CA THR A 139 -4.41 5.23 -8.18
C THR A 139 -4.38 6.69 -8.68
N GLN A 140 -3.42 7.50 -8.21
CA GLN A 140 -3.21 8.88 -8.65
C GLN A 140 -2.71 8.99 -10.09
N ARG A 141 -2.33 7.89 -10.73
CA ARG A 141 -1.97 7.85 -12.15
C ARG A 141 -3.09 8.38 -13.07
N GLU A 142 -4.35 8.22 -12.68
CA GLU A 142 -5.48 8.77 -13.47
C GLU A 142 -5.47 10.30 -13.48
N TRP A 143 -5.11 10.94 -12.38
CA TRP A 143 -4.97 12.39 -12.30
C TRP A 143 -3.86 12.90 -13.22
N LEU A 144 -2.72 12.20 -13.22
CA LEU A 144 -1.62 12.52 -14.14
C LEU A 144 -2.08 12.50 -15.61
N MET A 145 -2.78 11.44 -16.01
CA MET A 145 -3.28 11.31 -17.39
C MET A 145 -4.28 12.43 -17.74
N ALA A 146 -5.13 12.83 -16.79
CA ALA A 146 -6.07 13.93 -16.97
C ALA A 146 -5.36 15.29 -17.10
N ASP A 147 -4.34 15.53 -16.28
CA ASP A 147 -3.53 16.76 -16.32
C ASP A 147 -2.75 16.86 -17.62
N VAL A 148 -2.04 15.79 -18.02
CA VAL A 148 -1.32 15.74 -19.31
C VAL A 148 -2.29 15.95 -20.47
N LYS A 149 -3.46 15.29 -20.46
CA LYS A 149 -4.47 15.50 -21.51
C LYS A 149 -4.90 16.95 -21.58
N ARG A 150 -5.15 17.60 -20.46
CA ARG A 150 -5.55 19.02 -20.40
C ARG A 150 -4.45 19.91 -20.98
N GLU A 151 -3.22 19.72 -20.56
CA GLU A 151 -2.06 20.51 -21.01
C GLU A 151 -1.79 20.34 -22.51
N VAL A 152 -1.86 19.10 -23.01
CA VAL A 152 -1.74 18.82 -24.44
C VAL A 152 -2.88 19.49 -25.22
N LEU A 153 -4.13 19.43 -24.72
CA LEU A 153 -5.27 20.11 -25.35
C LEU A 153 -5.08 21.62 -25.37
N GLU A 154 -4.59 22.22 -24.30
CA GLU A 154 -4.28 23.66 -24.26
C GLU A 154 -3.19 24.02 -25.25
N SER A 155 -2.13 23.24 -25.34
CA SER A 155 -1.02 23.45 -26.30
C SER A 155 -1.48 23.35 -27.73
N VAL A 156 -2.39 22.43 -28.03
CA VAL A 156 -2.89 22.17 -29.40
C VAL A 156 -3.98 23.15 -29.83
N ARG A 157 -4.84 23.59 -28.89
CA ARG A 157 -5.97 24.49 -29.14
C ARG A 157 -5.68 25.95 -28.81
N GLY A 158 -4.88 26.20 -27.75
CA GLY A 158 -4.68 27.53 -27.17
C GLY A 158 -3.62 28.38 -27.81
N GLY A 159 -2.82 27.84 -28.74
CA GLY A 159 -1.79 28.59 -29.44
C GLY A 159 -2.37 29.57 -30.48
N ALA A 160 -1.54 30.53 -30.92
CA ALA A 160 -1.89 31.48 -31.99
C ALA A 160 -2.30 30.78 -33.29
N LYS A 161 -1.96 29.51 -33.42
CA LYS A 161 -2.25 28.67 -34.61
C LYS A 161 -2.80 27.30 -34.11
N PRO A 162 -4.12 27.16 -33.94
CA PRO A 162 -4.71 25.88 -33.55
C PRO A 162 -4.40 24.80 -34.59
N TRP A 163 -4.08 23.59 -34.12
CA TRP A 163 -3.66 22.50 -35.02
C TRP A 163 -4.81 21.80 -35.75
N GLY A 164 -6.06 22.07 -35.34
CA GLY A 164 -7.23 21.42 -35.94
C GLY A 164 -7.33 19.92 -35.59
N ILE A 165 -6.71 19.48 -34.50
CA ILE A 165 -6.80 18.11 -33.97
C ILE A 165 -7.55 18.08 -32.66
N ASP A 166 -8.13 16.94 -32.38
CA ASP A 166 -8.84 16.66 -31.14
C ASP A 166 -8.20 15.47 -30.44
N ILE A 167 -7.81 15.65 -29.18
CA ILE A 167 -7.21 14.60 -28.35
C ILE A 167 -8.35 13.89 -27.62
N VAL A 168 -8.59 12.64 -27.98
CA VAL A 168 -9.67 11.83 -27.39
C VAL A 168 -9.23 11.24 -26.06
N ASP A 169 -8.05 10.61 -26.03
CA ASP A 169 -7.53 9.95 -24.84
C ASP A 169 -6.02 9.98 -24.77
N VAL A 170 -5.48 10.04 -23.55
CA VAL A 170 -4.05 9.92 -23.25
C VAL A 170 -3.90 8.90 -22.14
N ARG A 171 -3.11 7.86 -22.38
CA ARG A 171 -2.93 6.80 -21.36
C ARG A 171 -1.48 6.36 -21.25
N ILE A 172 -1.12 6.02 -20.02
CA ILE A 172 0.14 5.37 -19.70
C ILE A 172 -0.09 3.86 -19.79
N THR A 173 0.75 3.20 -20.58
CA THR A 173 0.76 1.73 -20.73
C THR A 173 1.61 1.09 -19.66
N ARG A 174 2.82 1.63 -19.42
CA ARG A 174 3.81 1.05 -18.51
C ARG A 174 4.63 2.12 -17.84
N VAL A 175 5.02 1.89 -16.59
CA VAL A 175 5.99 2.71 -15.85
C VAL A 175 7.01 1.77 -15.24
N ASP A 176 8.26 1.89 -15.63
CA ASP A 176 9.37 1.08 -15.15
C ASP A 176 10.55 1.95 -14.72
N TYR A 177 11.37 1.41 -13.82
CA TYR A 177 12.68 1.98 -13.57
C TYR A 177 13.64 1.68 -14.71
N VAL A 178 14.59 2.55 -14.94
CA VAL A 178 15.68 2.26 -15.88
C VAL A 178 16.45 1.04 -15.38
N GLU A 179 16.68 0.07 -16.26
CA GLU A 179 17.28 -1.24 -15.93
C GLU A 179 18.58 -1.12 -15.13
N ALA A 180 19.43 -0.14 -15.46
CA ALA A 180 20.70 0.11 -14.78
C ALA A 180 20.60 0.41 -13.27
N ILE A 181 19.45 0.91 -12.80
CA ILE A 181 19.25 1.28 -11.39
C ILE A 181 18.25 0.37 -10.68
N THR A 182 17.55 -0.49 -11.41
CA THR A 182 16.49 -1.37 -10.90
C THR A 182 16.98 -2.22 -9.73
N ALA A 183 18.10 -2.92 -9.87
CA ALA A 183 18.68 -3.76 -8.81
C ALA A 183 19.04 -2.95 -7.55
N SER A 184 19.59 -1.75 -7.71
CA SER A 184 19.96 -0.87 -6.59
C SER A 184 18.72 -0.33 -5.86
N VAL A 185 17.65 0.00 -6.60
CA VAL A 185 16.38 0.48 -6.02
C VAL A 185 15.69 -0.64 -5.25
N TYR A 186 15.58 -1.85 -5.83
CA TYR A 186 15.00 -3.00 -5.14
C TYR A 186 15.79 -3.37 -3.88
N GLY A 187 17.15 -3.41 -3.95
CA GLY A 187 17.98 -3.67 -2.78
C GLY A 187 17.79 -2.64 -1.66
N ARG A 188 17.63 -1.36 -2.01
CA ARG A 188 17.29 -0.31 -1.03
C ARG A 188 15.92 -0.48 -0.42
N MET A 189 14.91 -0.81 -1.24
CA MET A 189 13.54 -1.05 -0.75
C MET A 189 13.49 -2.27 0.17
N GLU A 190 14.22 -3.34 -0.15
CA GLU A 190 14.34 -4.53 0.69
C GLU A 190 15.00 -4.20 2.03
N ALA A 191 16.14 -3.51 2.01
CA ALA A 191 16.85 -3.07 3.22
C ALA A 191 15.96 -2.17 4.10
N GLU A 192 15.23 -1.24 3.50
CA GLU A 192 14.29 -0.37 4.24
C GLU A 192 13.13 -1.17 4.86
N ARG A 193 12.54 -2.12 4.11
CA ARG A 193 11.51 -3.00 4.64
C ARG A 193 12.02 -3.88 5.79
N GLN A 194 13.24 -4.39 5.65
CA GLN A 194 13.88 -5.17 6.72
C GLN A 194 14.16 -4.32 7.95
N ARG A 195 14.59 -3.07 7.79
CA ARG A 195 14.79 -2.12 8.88
C ARG A 195 13.48 -1.86 9.64
N VAL A 196 12.40 -1.54 8.91
CA VAL A 196 11.07 -1.32 9.52
C VAL A 196 10.57 -2.57 10.23
N ALA A 197 10.74 -3.75 9.62
CA ALA A 197 10.35 -5.01 10.25
C ALA A 197 11.12 -5.29 11.54
N ASN A 198 12.43 -5.02 11.56
CA ASN A 198 13.26 -5.17 12.76
C ASN A 198 12.88 -4.17 13.85
N GLU A 199 12.59 -2.92 13.49
CA GLU A 199 12.12 -1.89 14.42
C GLU A 199 10.79 -2.28 15.07
N LEU A 200 9.81 -2.74 14.27
CA LEU A 200 8.52 -3.21 14.79
C LEU A 200 8.68 -4.45 15.69
N ARG A 201 9.55 -5.40 15.33
CA ARG A 201 9.84 -6.57 16.19
C ARG A 201 10.48 -6.17 17.51
N SER A 202 11.46 -5.25 17.47
CA SER A 202 12.13 -4.77 18.68
C SER A 202 11.17 -4.03 19.59
N THR A 203 10.34 -3.16 19.04
CA THR A 203 9.30 -2.42 19.78
C THR A 203 8.28 -3.38 20.38
N GLY A 204 7.81 -4.35 19.60
CA GLY A 204 6.89 -5.38 20.08
C GLY A 204 7.49 -6.27 21.19
N ALA A 205 8.76 -6.63 21.09
CA ALA A 205 9.46 -7.37 22.12
C ALA A 205 9.62 -6.56 23.43
N ALA A 206 9.98 -5.29 23.33
CA ALA A 206 10.09 -4.40 24.49
C ALA A 206 8.73 -4.18 25.19
N GLU A 207 7.66 -4.00 24.42
CA GLU A 207 6.31 -3.87 24.96
C GLU A 207 5.83 -5.16 25.64
N ALA A 208 6.10 -6.31 25.02
CA ALA A 208 5.78 -7.62 25.60
C ALA A 208 6.53 -7.87 26.93
N GLU A 209 7.81 -7.49 26.99
CA GLU A 209 8.59 -7.62 28.23
C GLU A 209 8.08 -6.70 29.32
N LYS A 210 7.70 -5.48 29.00
CA LYS A 210 7.09 -4.54 29.92
C LYS A 210 5.76 -5.08 30.49
N ILE A 211 4.89 -5.62 29.62
CA ILE A 211 3.62 -6.23 30.05
C ILE A 211 3.86 -7.43 30.97
N ARG A 212 4.85 -8.29 30.64
CA ARG A 212 5.21 -9.44 31.50
C ARG A 212 5.74 -8.99 32.87
N ALA A 213 6.66 -8.02 32.86
CA ALA A 213 7.22 -7.49 34.11
C ALA A 213 6.14 -6.87 35.00
N ASP A 214 5.19 -6.13 34.44
CA ASP A 214 4.05 -5.57 35.18
C ASP A 214 3.12 -6.67 35.72
N ALA A 215 2.84 -7.69 34.94
CA ALA A 215 2.02 -8.83 35.36
C ALA A 215 2.71 -9.62 36.49
N ASP A 216 4.01 -9.90 36.37
CA ASP A 216 4.79 -10.58 37.43
C ASP A 216 4.83 -9.76 38.70
N LYS A 217 5.06 -8.44 38.60
CA LYS A 217 4.98 -7.54 39.76
C LYS A 217 3.60 -7.58 40.43
N GLN A 218 2.52 -7.52 39.65
CA GLN A 218 1.16 -7.61 40.21
C GLN A 218 0.91 -8.96 40.89
N ARG A 219 1.34 -10.07 40.26
CA ARG A 219 1.28 -11.39 40.84
C ARG A 219 1.99 -11.46 42.20
N ASP A 220 3.23 -10.96 42.27
CA ASP A 220 4.03 -10.98 43.48
C ASP A 220 3.39 -10.12 44.59
N VAL A 221 2.84 -8.98 44.27
CA VAL A 221 2.10 -8.14 45.22
C VAL A 221 0.84 -8.87 45.75
N ILE A 222 0.08 -9.50 44.84
CA ILE A 222 -1.12 -10.27 45.21
C ILE A 222 -0.74 -11.43 46.13
N VAL A 223 0.29 -12.21 45.80
CA VAL A 223 0.76 -13.36 46.60
C VAL A 223 1.26 -12.89 47.97
N ALA A 224 2.07 -11.80 47.99
CA ALA A 224 2.57 -11.26 49.26
C ALA A 224 1.45 -10.75 50.16
N ASN A 225 0.46 -10.08 49.60
CA ASN A 225 -0.72 -9.65 50.37
C ASN A 225 -1.54 -10.81 50.89
N ALA A 226 -1.79 -11.84 50.05
CA ALA A 226 -2.51 -13.05 50.49
C ALA A 226 -1.76 -13.79 51.60
N TYR A 227 -0.43 -13.89 51.49
CA TYR A 227 0.41 -14.48 52.53
C TYR A 227 0.34 -13.69 53.84
N ARG A 228 0.46 -12.35 53.76
CA ARG A 228 0.30 -11.48 54.95
C ARG A 228 -1.06 -11.67 55.59
N ASP A 229 -2.12 -11.69 54.81
CA ASP A 229 -3.49 -11.81 55.35
C ASP A 229 -3.73 -13.21 55.95
N ALA A 230 -3.18 -14.26 55.32
CA ALA A 230 -3.19 -15.61 55.88
C ALA A 230 -2.44 -15.70 57.22
N GLN A 231 -1.24 -15.07 57.31
CA GLN A 231 -0.47 -15.05 58.58
C GLN A 231 -1.20 -14.24 59.65
N LYS A 232 -1.88 -13.15 59.28
CA LYS A 232 -2.69 -12.38 60.22
C LYS A 232 -3.85 -13.19 60.79
N VAL A 233 -4.64 -13.86 59.93
CA VAL A 233 -5.74 -14.72 60.34
C VAL A 233 -5.24 -15.89 61.21
N LYS A 234 -4.12 -16.52 60.82
CA LYS A 234 -3.48 -17.57 61.63
C LYS A 234 -3.04 -17.05 62.99
N GLY A 235 -2.37 -15.89 63.05
CA GLY A 235 -1.94 -15.27 64.28
C GLY A 235 -3.11 -14.89 65.21
N GLU A 236 -4.21 -14.39 64.65
CA GLU A 236 -5.45 -14.10 65.38
C GLU A 236 -6.07 -15.39 65.90
N GLY A 237 -6.10 -16.45 65.07
CA GLY A 237 -6.57 -17.78 65.53
C GLY A 237 -5.73 -18.37 66.63
N ASP A 238 -4.40 -18.34 66.51
CA ASP A 238 -3.46 -18.85 67.54
C ASP A 238 -3.58 -18.01 68.79
N ALA A 239 -3.73 -16.69 68.73
CA ALA A 239 -3.94 -15.84 69.91
C ALA A 239 -5.30 -16.11 70.62
N GLN A 240 -6.34 -16.40 69.81
CA GLN A 240 -7.65 -16.78 70.40
C GLN A 240 -7.59 -18.16 71.05
N ALA A 241 -6.97 -19.15 70.44
CA ALA A 241 -6.76 -20.45 71.01
C ALA A 241 -5.95 -20.37 72.31
N ALA A 242 -4.84 -19.60 72.32
CA ALA A 242 -4.02 -19.37 73.48
C ALA A 242 -4.83 -18.72 74.60
N ARG A 243 -5.72 -17.79 74.37
CA ARG A 243 -6.61 -17.20 75.37
C ARG A 243 -7.57 -18.21 75.92
N VAL A 244 -8.24 -19.01 75.11
CA VAL A 244 -9.16 -20.04 75.51
C VAL A 244 -8.45 -21.09 76.37
N TYR A 245 -7.27 -21.53 75.98
CA TYR A 245 -6.45 -22.46 76.77
C TYR A 245 -6.00 -21.83 78.08
N ALA A 246 -5.53 -20.58 78.08
CA ALA A 246 -5.12 -19.91 79.33
C ALA A 246 -6.28 -19.74 80.30
N GLU A 247 -7.49 -19.43 79.85
CA GLU A 247 -8.69 -19.34 80.69
C GLU A 247 -9.12 -20.68 81.21
N ALA A 248 -9.15 -21.73 80.38
CA ALA A 248 -9.52 -23.06 80.78
C ALA A 248 -8.54 -23.69 81.83
N PHE A 249 -7.23 -23.56 81.54
CA PHE A 249 -6.18 -24.09 82.42
C PHE A 249 -5.94 -23.26 83.66
N GLY A 250 -6.31 -21.96 83.63
CA GLY A 250 -6.26 -21.13 84.84
C GLY A 250 -7.25 -21.49 85.90
N ARG A 251 -8.31 -22.26 85.56
CA ARG A 251 -9.32 -22.78 86.55
C ARG A 251 -8.79 -23.91 87.41
N ASP A 252 -7.93 -24.78 86.89
CA ASP A 252 -7.26 -25.86 87.65
C ASP A 252 -5.81 -26.04 87.09
N PRO A 253 -4.84 -25.38 87.71
CA PRO A 253 -3.44 -25.44 87.27
C PRO A 253 -2.80 -26.82 87.39
N SER A 254 -3.28 -27.64 88.31
CA SER A 254 -2.73 -29.00 88.55
C SER A 254 -3.15 -29.95 87.44
N PHE A 255 -4.39 -29.86 87.00
CA PHE A 255 -4.90 -30.59 85.84
C PHE A 255 -4.26 -30.14 84.55
N ALA A 256 -4.05 -28.84 84.38
CA ALA A 256 -3.38 -28.26 83.23
C ALA A 256 -1.94 -28.77 83.05
N GLN A 257 -1.20 -28.88 84.18
CA GLN A 257 0.15 -29.43 84.18
C GLN A 257 0.18 -30.91 83.80
N PHE A 258 -0.75 -31.69 84.39
CA PHE A 258 -0.93 -33.11 84.05
C PHE A 258 -1.28 -33.30 82.55
N TYR A 259 -2.26 -32.57 82.06
CA TYR A 259 -2.67 -32.65 80.61
C TYR A 259 -1.54 -32.29 79.70
N ARG A 260 -0.78 -31.22 79.94
CA ARG A 260 0.38 -30.84 79.18
C ARG A 260 1.47 -31.92 79.16
N SER A 261 1.69 -32.57 80.30
CA SER A 261 2.69 -33.63 80.33
C SER A 261 2.25 -34.83 79.50
N LEU A 262 0.97 -35.18 79.48
CA LEU A 262 0.43 -36.24 78.64
C LEU A 262 0.51 -35.90 77.13
N ASP A 263 0.19 -34.66 76.79
CA ASP A 263 0.28 -34.20 75.34
C ASP A 263 1.74 -34.15 74.89
N ALA A 264 2.63 -33.71 75.75
CA ALA A 264 4.08 -33.75 75.46
C ALA A 264 4.59 -35.20 75.30
N TYR A 265 4.09 -36.14 76.09
CA TYR A 265 4.43 -37.56 75.93
C TYR A 265 3.92 -38.09 74.58
N LYS A 266 2.67 -37.80 74.24
CA LYS A 266 2.09 -38.21 72.95
C LYS A 266 2.84 -37.64 71.73
N SER A 267 3.27 -36.40 71.80
CA SER A 267 4.02 -35.74 70.69
C SER A 267 5.47 -36.21 70.61
N SER A 268 6.10 -36.50 71.76
CA SER A 268 7.50 -36.92 71.78
C SER A 268 7.69 -38.40 71.41
N PHE A 269 6.69 -39.27 71.65
CA PHE A 269 6.79 -40.71 71.37
C PHE A 269 5.88 -41.15 70.22
N ASN A 270 5.95 -40.44 69.10
CA ASN A 270 5.06 -40.70 67.98
C ASN A 270 5.57 -41.80 67.00
N LYS A 271 6.82 -42.26 67.12
CA LYS A 271 7.39 -43.33 66.30
C LYS A 271 7.60 -44.60 67.10
N LYS A 272 7.19 -45.75 66.53
CA LYS A 272 7.34 -47.07 67.08
C LYS A 272 8.79 -47.53 67.36
N SER A 273 9.79 -46.79 66.84
CA SER A 273 11.22 -47.08 66.99
C SER A 273 11.93 -46.28 68.07
N ASP A 274 11.23 -45.36 68.71
CA ASP A 274 11.85 -44.51 69.74
C ASP A 274 12.01 -45.23 71.03
N VAL A 275 13.24 -45.56 71.41
CA VAL A 275 13.60 -46.15 72.72
C VAL A 275 14.33 -45.08 73.53
N MET A 276 13.73 -44.68 74.63
CA MET A 276 14.36 -43.72 75.51
C MET A 276 14.58 -44.39 76.90
N VAL A 277 15.79 -44.36 77.38
CA VAL A 277 16.14 -44.76 78.73
C VAL A 277 16.14 -43.49 79.58
N VAL A 278 15.17 -43.39 80.48
CA VAL A 278 15.03 -42.21 81.34
C VAL A 278 15.02 -42.65 82.81
N ASP A 279 15.76 -41.94 83.64
CA ASP A 279 15.65 -42.03 85.07
C ASP A 279 14.45 -41.15 85.54
N PRO A 280 13.36 -41.77 85.98
CA PRO A 280 12.15 -41.03 86.30
C PRO A 280 12.29 -40.25 87.63
N SER A 281 13.32 -40.48 88.40
CA SER A 281 13.53 -39.81 89.69
C SER A 281 14.21 -38.42 89.52
N SER A 282 14.91 -38.19 88.40
CA SER A 282 15.67 -36.98 88.14
C SER A 282 14.97 -35.94 87.28
N SER A 283 13.85 -36.26 86.59
CA SER A 283 13.15 -35.37 85.65
C SER A 283 11.71 -35.10 86.12
N GLU A 284 11.38 -33.86 86.35
CA GLU A 284 10.03 -33.40 86.65
C GLU A 284 9.00 -33.78 85.58
N PHE A 285 9.45 -33.91 84.32
CA PHE A 285 8.66 -34.31 83.14
C PHE A 285 8.14 -35.75 83.31
N PHE A 286 8.97 -36.72 83.80
CA PHE A 286 8.57 -38.11 83.95
C PHE A 286 8.00 -38.43 85.32
N LYS A 287 7.95 -37.49 86.29
CA LYS A 287 7.46 -37.64 87.62
C LYS A 287 5.99 -38.13 87.70
N ASN A 288 5.18 -37.69 86.74
CA ASN A 288 3.76 -38.09 86.66
C ASN A 288 3.57 -39.51 86.13
N LEU A 289 4.60 -40.16 85.53
CA LEU A 289 4.57 -41.53 85.05
C LEU A 289 4.77 -42.53 86.19
N VAL A 290 5.53 -42.10 87.24
CA VAL A 290 5.82 -42.94 88.41
C VAL A 290 4.72 -42.82 89.51
N SER A 291 4.05 -41.71 89.62
CA SER A 291 2.98 -41.47 90.56
C SER A 291 1.82 -40.74 89.89
N PRO A 292 0.83 -41.47 89.36
CA PRO A 292 -0.36 -40.88 88.77
C PRO A 292 -1.26 -40.14 89.77
N THR A 293 -0.97 -40.25 91.04
CA THR A 293 -1.69 -39.62 92.17
C THR A 293 -0.87 -38.50 92.80
N GLY A 294 -0.42 -37.56 92.00
CA GLY A 294 0.20 -36.33 92.51
C GLY A 294 -0.80 -35.21 92.85
N ALA A 295 -1.93 -35.56 93.34
CA ALA A 295 -2.85 -34.59 93.98
C ALA A 295 -2.66 -34.58 95.50
N GLY A 296 -1.82 -33.63 95.90
CA GLY A 296 -1.76 -32.97 97.17
C GLY A 296 -2.34 -33.58 98.40
N ARG A 297 -1.48 -33.77 99.36
CA ARG A 297 -1.75 -33.40 100.71
C ARG A 297 -0.57 -32.59 101.24
N SER A 298 -0.66 -31.31 101.03
CA SER A 298 0.00 -30.39 101.95
C SER A 298 -1.00 -30.05 103.03
N GLY A 299 -0.89 -30.81 104.15
CA GLY A 299 -1.45 -30.41 105.39
C GLY A 299 -0.38 -29.83 106.29
N LYS A 300 -0.59 -28.69 106.69
CA LYS A 300 -0.19 -27.77 107.72
C LYS A 300 0.66 -26.64 107.30
#